data_d02d8a9935199ad575dee50ddb46093c
#
_entry.id   d02d8a9935199ad575dee50ddb46093c
#
_cell.length_a   1.000
_cell.length_b   1.000
_cell.length_c   1.000
_cell.angle_alpha   90.00
_cell.angle_beta   90.00
_cell.angle_gamma   90.00
#
_symmetry.space_group_name_H-M   'P 1'
#
loop_
_entity.id
_entity.type
_entity.pdbx_description
1 polymer ?
#
loop_
_entity_poly.entity_id
_entity_poly.type
_entity_poly.pdbx_seq_one_letter_code
_entity_poly.pdbx_strand_id
1 'polypeptide(L)'
;MRITFSEDGRDFHRRGWAELVTIDPAGTFFHTPDYLKLYWEEFGEQPEHLLFAFAEEDDGTQIGAVAFERIDETLRFLGGTEVTDYMGPVGIPERQDAIAKELWTTLLTRGDWSGADLRGLPEDNPWLPLLRDAGAAAGLGIEEIEDQNGVAPFLPLAPTWEAYLEGLPSKLRHEIKRKAKKLQAEAGPFTIHTATEETLIPLLDRFVELHRMSEGPKGVFMQPGMEIFFRRLGEAFLPGGIFKLQFIEVGGELAAGTIGYAFNGTFSLYNSAFDRTWGNLAPGMVLVAEDIRLAIEGGAAIFDLLKGDYAYKYRFGATPRQVRRLVVTR
;
A
#
# COMPACT_ATOMS: atom_id res chain seq x y z
N MET A 1 -9.09 -29.17 -5.97
CA MET A 1 -8.54 -27.98 -5.22
C MET A 1 -8.74 -28.21 -3.74
N ARG A 2 -7.78 -27.82 -2.92
CA ARG A 2 -7.81 -27.88 -1.44
C ARG A 2 -7.18 -26.64 -0.83
N ILE A 3 -7.57 -26.29 0.39
CA ILE A 3 -6.86 -25.31 1.23
C ILE A 3 -5.98 -26.04 2.24
N THR A 4 -4.71 -25.63 2.33
CA THR A 4 -3.76 -26.08 3.34
C THR A 4 -3.38 -24.93 4.25
N PHE A 5 -3.27 -25.20 5.55
CA PHE A 5 -2.82 -24.20 6.53
C PHE A 5 -1.40 -24.48 6.99
N SER A 6 -0.66 -23.42 7.30
CA SER A 6 0.66 -23.47 7.90
C SER A 6 0.85 -22.34 8.91
N GLU A 7 1.63 -22.59 9.95
CA GLU A 7 2.07 -21.60 10.94
C GLU A 7 3.61 -21.40 10.85
N ASP A 8 4.23 -21.95 9.81
CA ASP A 8 5.68 -21.90 9.65
C ASP A 8 6.11 -20.63 8.87
N GLY A 9 6.86 -19.74 9.52
CA GLY A 9 7.38 -18.51 8.90
C GLY A 9 8.25 -18.74 7.65
N ARG A 10 8.72 -19.97 7.40
CA ARG A 10 9.43 -20.31 6.14
C ARG A 10 8.51 -20.25 4.93
N ASP A 11 7.19 -20.30 5.14
CA ASP A 11 6.20 -20.25 4.06
C ASP A 11 6.04 -18.85 3.44
N PHE A 12 6.65 -17.80 4.00
CA PHE A 12 6.87 -16.55 3.24
C PHE A 12 7.66 -16.77 1.95
N HIS A 13 8.48 -17.84 1.88
CA HIS A 13 9.23 -18.22 0.69
C HIS A 13 8.53 -19.29 -0.16
N ARG A 14 7.22 -19.50 0.06
CA ARG A 14 6.48 -20.52 -0.70
C ARG A 14 6.43 -20.17 -2.17
N ARG A 15 6.84 -21.16 -2.98
CA ARG A 15 6.92 -21.01 -4.43
C ARG A 15 5.54 -20.69 -5.02
N GLY A 16 5.49 -19.74 -5.94
CA GLY A 16 4.26 -19.33 -6.65
C GLY A 16 3.52 -18.18 -6.02
N TRP A 17 3.77 -17.82 -4.75
CA TRP A 17 3.02 -16.73 -4.10
C TRP A 17 3.31 -15.36 -4.74
N ALA A 18 4.56 -15.02 -4.98
CA ALA A 18 4.92 -13.76 -5.61
C ALA A 18 4.30 -13.60 -7.02
N GLU A 19 4.25 -14.70 -7.78
CA GLU A 19 3.60 -14.74 -9.08
C GLU A 19 2.08 -14.50 -8.96
N LEU A 20 1.42 -15.09 -7.95
CA LEU A 20 0.00 -14.85 -7.69
C LEU A 20 -0.29 -13.38 -7.42
N VAL A 21 0.57 -12.68 -6.66
CA VAL A 21 0.41 -11.23 -6.43
C VAL A 21 0.47 -10.44 -7.73
N THR A 22 1.27 -10.87 -8.68
CA THR A 22 1.43 -10.17 -9.98
C THR A 22 0.25 -10.40 -10.91
N ILE A 23 -0.33 -11.60 -10.92
CA ILE A 23 -1.44 -11.95 -11.83
C ILE A 23 -2.82 -11.59 -11.28
N ASP A 24 -2.97 -11.46 -9.96
CA ASP A 24 -4.21 -11.05 -9.33
C ASP A 24 -4.45 -9.54 -9.58
N PRO A 25 -5.59 -9.14 -10.16
CA PRO A 25 -5.91 -7.71 -10.34
C PRO A 25 -5.96 -6.91 -9.03
N ALA A 26 -6.24 -7.58 -7.90
CA ALA A 26 -6.21 -7.00 -6.57
C ALA A 26 -4.81 -7.01 -5.93
N GLY A 27 -3.84 -7.65 -6.58
CA GLY A 27 -2.48 -7.78 -6.07
C GLY A 27 -1.74 -6.45 -6.05
N THR A 28 -1.28 -6.05 -4.87
CA THR A 28 -0.49 -4.85 -4.64
C THR A 28 0.85 -5.19 -4.02
N PHE A 29 1.74 -4.22 -3.92
CA PHE A 29 2.99 -4.35 -3.19
C PHE A 29 2.79 -4.92 -1.77
N PHE A 30 1.73 -4.52 -1.08
CA PHE A 30 1.42 -4.96 0.28
C PHE A 30 1.08 -6.45 0.42
N HIS A 31 0.73 -7.13 -0.67
CA HIS A 31 0.44 -8.57 -0.69
C HIS A 31 1.67 -9.42 -0.98
N THR A 32 2.81 -8.79 -1.30
CA THR A 32 4.04 -9.54 -1.61
C THR A 32 4.55 -10.27 -0.37
N PRO A 33 4.97 -11.53 -0.50
CA PRO A 33 5.46 -12.30 0.64
C PRO A 33 6.68 -11.64 1.31
N ASP A 34 7.54 -10.97 0.54
CA ASP A 34 8.71 -10.27 1.09
C ASP A 34 8.30 -9.06 1.95
N TYR A 35 7.28 -8.27 1.53
CA TYR A 35 6.73 -7.20 2.36
C TYR A 35 6.11 -7.74 3.65
N LEU A 36 5.27 -8.77 3.56
CA LEU A 36 4.60 -9.37 4.71
C LEU A 36 5.61 -10.01 5.68
N LYS A 37 6.68 -10.62 5.14
CA LYS A 37 7.79 -11.14 5.95
C LYS A 37 8.50 -10.04 6.72
N LEU A 38 8.88 -8.92 6.05
CA LEU A 38 9.52 -7.79 6.71
C LEU A 38 8.62 -7.16 7.78
N TYR A 39 7.30 -7.04 7.47
CA TYR A 39 6.31 -6.61 8.46
C TYR A 39 6.30 -7.54 9.68
N TRP A 40 6.22 -8.85 9.46
CA TRP A 40 6.16 -9.82 10.53
C TRP A 40 7.43 -9.83 11.39
N GLU A 41 8.59 -9.73 10.77
CA GLU A 41 9.88 -9.70 11.48
C GLU A 41 10.06 -8.45 12.35
N GLU A 42 9.41 -7.34 12.02
CA GLU A 42 9.51 -6.09 12.79
C GLU A 42 8.40 -5.92 13.81
N PHE A 43 7.17 -6.35 13.49
CA PHE A 43 5.98 -6.06 14.29
C PHE A 43 5.24 -7.30 14.78
N GLY A 44 5.58 -8.49 14.30
CA GLY A 44 4.96 -9.74 14.76
C GLY A 44 5.32 -10.02 16.23
N GLU A 45 4.31 -10.33 17.04
CA GLU A 45 4.54 -10.52 18.48
C GLU A 45 4.98 -11.93 18.81
N GLN A 46 4.26 -12.95 18.33
CA GLN A 46 4.50 -14.35 18.65
C GLN A 46 4.31 -15.27 17.45
N PRO A 47 5.23 -16.24 17.23
CA PRO A 47 5.18 -17.11 16.04
C PRO A 47 3.84 -17.84 15.86
N GLU A 48 3.17 -18.24 16.93
CA GLU A 48 1.88 -18.92 16.93
C GLU A 48 0.69 -18.05 16.49
N HIS A 49 0.89 -16.75 16.38
CA HIS A 49 -0.12 -15.84 15.81
C HIS A 49 -0.18 -15.91 14.29
N LEU A 50 0.90 -16.37 13.63
CA LEU A 50 0.98 -16.43 12.18
C LEU A 50 0.19 -17.62 11.64
N LEU A 51 -0.63 -17.37 10.62
CA LEU A 51 -1.39 -18.41 9.93
C LEU A 51 -1.43 -18.11 8.43
N PHE A 52 -0.90 -19.02 7.64
CA PHE A 52 -1.04 -19.01 6.18
C PHE A 52 -2.16 -19.94 5.75
N ALA A 53 -2.87 -19.56 4.69
CA ALA A 53 -3.76 -20.42 3.95
C ALA A 53 -3.36 -20.42 2.47
N PHE A 54 -3.14 -21.59 1.91
CA PHE A 54 -2.73 -21.79 0.52
C PHE A 54 -3.76 -22.63 -0.20
N ALA A 55 -4.25 -22.13 -1.34
CA ALA A 55 -5.10 -22.89 -2.25
C ALA A 55 -4.24 -23.61 -3.28
N GLU A 56 -4.44 -24.91 -3.42
CA GLU A 56 -3.69 -25.78 -4.32
C GLU A 56 -4.62 -26.61 -5.17
N GLU A 57 -4.27 -26.82 -6.44
CA GLU A 57 -4.90 -27.84 -7.28
C GLU A 57 -4.46 -29.24 -6.89
N ASP A 58 -5.10 -30.26 -7.46
CA ASP A 58 -4.81 -31.66 -7.12
C ASP A 58 -3.39 -32.11 -7.53
N ASP A 59 -2.79 -31.42 -8.49
CA ASP A 59 -1.41 -31.63 -8.92
C ASP A 59 -0.37 -30.88 -8.07
N GLY A 60 -0.82 -30.13 -7.05
CA GLY A 60 0.02 -29.34 -6.16
C GLY A 60 0.35 -27.91 -6.65
N THR A 61 -0.21 -27.48 -7.78
CA THR A 61 -0.05 -26.12 -8.27
C THR A 61 -0.72 -25.13 -7.31
N GLN A 62 0.03 -24.15 -6.80
CA GLN A 62 -0.53 -23.10 -5.94
C GLN A 62 -1.34 -22.10 -6.79
N ILE A 63 -2.58 -21.87 -6.40
CA ILE A 63 -3.54 -21.01 -7.11
C ILE A 63 -4.08 -19.86 -6.26
N GLY A 64 -3.76 -19.83 -4.97
CA GLY A 64 -4.12 -18.74 -4.07
C GLY A 64 -3.32 -18.78 -2.78
N ALA A 65 -3.21 -17.61 -2.14
CA ALA A 65 -2.52 -17.43 -0.86
C ALA A 65 -3.16 -16.30 -0.05
N VAL A 66 -3.18 -16.47 1.25
CA VAL A 66 -3.49 -15.41 2.21
C VAL A 66 -2.72 -15.65 3.51
N ALA A 67 -2.21 -14.58 4.12
CA ALA A 67 -1.63 -14.61 5.44
C ALA A 67 -2.54 -13.92 6.45
N PHE A 68 -2.67 -14.54 7.61
CA PHE A 68 -3.42 -14.01 8.75
C PHE A 68 -2.50 -13.86 9.96
N GLU A 69 -2.90 -12.97 10.83
CA GLU A 69 -2.49 -12.90 12.21
C GLU A 69 -3.69 -13.28 13.09
N ARG A 70 -3.48 -14.20 14.04
CA ARG A 70 -4.51 -14.67 14.96
C ARG A 70 -4.23 -14.14 16.37
N ILE A 71 -5.01 -13.17 16.81
CA ILE A 71 -4.89 -12.55 18.13
C ILE A 71 -6.20 -12.78 18.88
N ASP A 72 -6.14 -13.34 20.06
CA ASP A 72 -7.31 -13.62 20.91
C ASP A 72 -8.43 -14.32 20.12
N GLU A 73 -8.11 -15.39 19.41
CA GLU A 73 -9.03 -16.16 18.53
C GLU A 73 -9.66 -15.33 17.39
N THR A 74 -9.22 -14.11 17.16
CA THR A 74 -9.67 -13.27 16.05
C THR A 74 -8.65 -13.32 14.89
N LEU A 75 -9.12 -13.74 13.71
CA LEU A 75 -8.32 -13.71 12.50
C LEU A 75 -8.29 -12.29 11.92
N ARG A 76 -7.10 -11.81 11.57
CA ARG A 76 -6.89 -10.56 10.84
C ARG A 76 -5.98 -10.84 9.65
N PHE A 77 -6.13 -10.10 8.56
CA PHE A 77 -5.10 -10.16 7.53
C PHE A 77 -3.77 -9.67 8.09
N LEU A 78 -2.69 -10.36 7.74
CA LEU A 78 -1.35 -9.96 8.14
C LEU A 78 -0.97 -8.63 7.46
N GLY A 79 -0.33 -7.72 8.21
CA GLY A 79 0.17 -6.46 7.67
C GLY A 79 -0.05 -5.26 8.60
N GLY A 80 -0.98 -5.37 9.56
CA GLY A 80 -1.29 -4.31 10.53
C GLY A 80 -1.92 -3.06 9.90
N THR A 81 -2.79 -2.41 10.63
CA THR A 81 -3.60 -1.28 10.11
C THR A 81 -2.84 0.05 10.02
N GLU A 82 -1.69 0.14 10.67
CA GLU A 82 -0.89 1.38 10.75
C GLU A 82 0.09 1.54 9.57
N VAL A 83 0.47 0.41 8.93
CA VAL A 83 1.53 0.40 7.92
C VAL A 83 1.11 -0.25 6.60
N THR A 84 -0.05 -0.93 6.56
CA THR A 84 -0.54 -1.64 5.38
C THR A 84 -1.91 -1.11 4.98
N ASP A 85 -1.98 -0.51 3.81
CA ASP A 85 -3.23 0.11 3.36
C ASP A 85 -4.19 -0.89 2.72
N TYR A 86 -3.66 -1.88 1.98
CA TYR A 86 -4.44 -2.92 1.34
C TYR A 86 -4.01 -4.29 1.79
N MET A 87 -4.99 -5.12 2.16
CA MET A 87 -4.76 -6.45 2.68
C MET A 87 -5.78 -7.42 2.07
N GLY A 88 -5.47 -8.70 2.07
CA GLY A 88 -6.40 -9.71 1.60
C GLY A 88 -5.73 -10.91 0.96
N PRO A 89 -6.52 -11.82 0.39
CA PRO A 89 -6.03 -12.92 -0.41
C PRO A 89 -5.50 -12.43 -1.76
N VAL A 90 -4.67 -13.27 -2.36
CA VAL A 90 -4.32 -13.22 -3.79
C VAL A 90 -4.55 -14.58 -4.43
N GLY A 91 -4.91 -14.58 -5.71
CA GLY A 91 -5.16 -15.84 -6.40
C GLY A 91 -5.43 -15.68 -7.89
N ILE A 92 -5.43 -16.80 -8.60
CA ILE A 92 -5.78 -16.85 -10.03
C ILE A 92 -7.21 -16.31 -10.20
N PRO A 93 -7.46 -15.30 -11.07
CA PRO A 93 -8.75 -14.62 -11.17
C PRO A 93 -9.95 -15.57 -11.38
N GLU A 94 -9.79 -16.58 -12.24
CA GLU A 94 -10.84 -17.54 -12.56
C GLU A 94 -11.15 -18.52 -11.41
N ARG A 95 -10.31 -18.54 -10.38
CA ARG A 95 -10.42 -19.45 -9.23
C ARG A 95 -10.84 -18.75 -7.95
N GLN A 96 -10.88 -17.41 -7.91
CA GLN A 96 -11.13 -16.63 -6.70
C GLN A 96 -12.42 -17.01 -5.98
N ASP A 97 -13.53 -17.20 -6.70
CA ASP A 97 -14.82 -17.63 -6.12
C ASP A 97 -14.71 -18.99 -5.40
N ALA A 98 -14.08 -19.96 -6.09
CA ALA A 98 -13.88 -21.29 -5.52
C ALA A 98 -12.93 -21.24 -4.30
N ILE A 99 -11.86 -20.43 -4.38
CA ILE A 99 -10.91 -20.24 -3.28
C ILE A 99 -11.61 -19.62 -2.06
N ALA A 100 -12.43 -18.58 -2.24
CA ALA A 100 -13.16 -17.95 -1.15
C ALA A 100 -14.12 -18.91 -0.44
N LYS A 101 -14.84 -19.75 -1.19
CA LYS A 101 -15.75 -20.77 -0.64
C LYS A 101 -15.01 -21.85 0.16
N GLU A 102 -13.93 -22.37 -0.42
CA GLU A 102 -13.15 -23.43 0.22
C GLU A 102 -12.37 -22.89 1.44
N LEU A 103 -11.92 -21.64 1.38
CA LEU A 103 -11.26 -20.99 2.51
C LEU A 103 -12.17 -20.98 3.76
N TRP A 104 -13.40 -20.50 3.64
CA TRP A 104 -14.33 -20.47 4.76
C TRP A 104 -14.73 -21.89 5.22
N THR A 105 -15.01 -22.80 4.28
CA THR A 105 -15.34 -24.18 4.58
C THR A 105 -14.24 -24.84 5.40
N THR A 106 -12.98 -24.66 4.99
CA THR A 106 -11.84 -25.27 5.67
C THR A 106 -11.50 -24.55 6.98
N LEU A 107 -11.62 -23.21 7.06
CA LEU A 107 -11.48 -22.45 8.30
C LEU A 107 -12.49 -22.91 9.37
N LEU A 108 -13.73 -23.22 8.99
CA LEU A 108 -14.76 -23.71 9.90
C LEU A 108 -14.43 -25.06 10.54
N THR A 109 -13.54 -25.85 9.93
CA THR A 109 -13.07 -27.11 10.55
C THR A 109 -12.05 -26.88 11.67
N ARG A 110 -11.43 -25.68 11.71
CA ARG A 110 -10.50 -25.30 12.78
C ARG A 110 -11.30 -24.87 14.02
N GLY A 111 -10.79 -25.22 15.20
CA GLY A 111 -11.40 -24.85 16.48
C GLY A 111 -10.70 -23.71 17.22
N ASP A 112 -9.76 -23.03 16.56
CA ASP A 112 -8.82 -22.08 17.15
C ASP A 112 -9.10 -20.61 16.78
N TRP A 113 -10.29 -20.33 16.28
CA TRP A 113 -10.78 -18.96 16.02
C TRP A 113 -12.28 -18.86 16.29
N SER A 114 -12.74 -17.68 16.70
CA SER A 114 -14.13 -17.38 17.02
C SER A 114 -14.72 -16.27 16.15
N GLY A 115 -13.88 -15.47 15.48
CA GLY A 115 -14.28 -14.40 14.60
C GLY A 115 -13.14 -13.90 13.72
N ALA A 116 -13.44 -12.99 12.78
CA ALA A 116 -12.41 -12.34 11.99
C ALA A 116 -12.70 -10.84 11.83
N ASP A 117 -11.62 -10.07 11.69
CA ASP A 117 -11.62 -8.64 11.41
C ASP A 117 -10.74 -8.38 10.18
N LEU A 118 -11.34 -8.46 8.99
CA LEU A 118 -10.67 -8.44 7.72
C LEU A 118 -10.71 -7.04 7.11
N ARG A 119 -9.63 -6.30 7.26
CA ARG A 119 -9.49 -4.89 6.87
C ARG A 119 -8.74 -4.72 5.55
N GLY A 120 -8.72 -3.48 5.03
CA GLY A 120 -7.89 -3.11 3.89
C GLY A 120 -8.41 -3.62 2.55
N LEU A 121 -9.72 -3.82 2.40
CA LEU A 121 -10.36 -4.27 1.15
C LEU A 121 -10.98 -3.08 0.39
N PRO A 122 -10.37 -2.59 -0.71
CA PRO A 122 -11.00 -1.59 -1.56
C PRO A 122 -12.38 -2.05 -2.07
N GLU A 123 -13.31 -1.10 -2.26
CA GLU A 123 -14.67 -1.42 -2.72
C GLU A 123 -14.73 -2.05 -4.13
N ASP A 124 -13.71 -1.82 -4.93
CA ASP A 124 -13.52 -2.40 -6.26
C ASP A 124 -12.68 -3.70 -6.25
N ASN A 125 -12.25 -4.16 -5.07
CA ASN A 125 -11.49 -5.39 -4.92
C ASN A 125 -12.41 -6.61 -5.13
N PRO A 126 -12.13 -7.51 -6.09
CA PRO A 126 -12.96 -8.68 -6.36
C PRO A 126 -13.12 -9.62 -5.15
N TRP A 127 -12.15 -9.67 -4.26
CA TRP A 127 -12.22 -10.51 -3.07
C TRP A 127 -13.26 -10.05 -2.04
N LEU A 128 -13.60 -8.75 -2.01
CA LEU A 128 -14.56 -8.22 -1.03
C LEU A 128 -15.93 -8.91 -1.11
N PRO A 129 -16.65 -8.89 -2.26
CA PRO A 129 -17.92 -9.59 -2.39
C PRO A 129 -17.76 -11.11 -2.27
N LEU A 130 -16.68 -11.70 -2.79
CA LEU A 130 -16.46 -13.14 -2.75
C LEU A 130 -16.30 -13.65 -1.31
N LEU A 131 -15.50 -12.99 -0.48
CA LEU A 131 -15.34 -13.35 0.93
C LEU A 131 -16.63 -13.17 1.71
N ARG A 132 -17.33 -12.05 1.51
CA ARG A 132 -18.62 -11.77 2.15
C ARG A 132 -19.67 -12.82 1.83
N ASP A 133 -19.89 -13.06 0.54
CA ASP A 133 -21.00 -13.93 0.08
C ASP A 133 -20.70 -15.41 0.37
N ALA A 134 -19.44 -15.85 0.22
CA ALA A 134 -19.03 -17.21 0.59
C ALA A 134 -19.10 -17.46 2.09
N GLY A 135 -18.72 -16.48 2.93
CA GLY A 135 -18.82 -16.58 4.38
C GLY A 135 -20.28 -16.67 4.85
N ALA A 136 -21.15 -15.81 4.31
CA ALA A 136 -22.58 -15.86 4.59
C ALA A 136 -23.21 -17.22 4.16
N ALA A 137 -22.83 -17.73 2.99
CA ALA A 137 -23.28 -19.04 2.52
C ALA A 137 -22.79 -20.21 3.41
N ALA A 138 -21.63 -20.04 4.06
CA ALA A 138 -21.10 -21.00 5.01
C ALA A 138 -21.73 -20.89 6.43
N GLY A 139 -22.70 -19.98 6.62
CA GLY A 139 -23.43 -19.81 7.88
C GLY A 139 -22.77 -18.84 8.86
N LEU A 140 -21.75 -18.08 8.45
CA LEU A 140 -21.11 -17.07 9.27
C LEU A 140 -21.94 -15.76 9.30
N GLY A 141 -21.93 -15.06 10.43
CA GLY A 141 -22.39 -13.68 10.51
C GLY A 141 -21.36 -12.76 9.86
N ILE A 142 -21.73 -12.03 8.79
CA ILE A 142 -20.84 -11.11 8.08
C ILE A 142 -21.42 -9.70 8.10
N GLU A 143 -20.64 -8.76 8.61
CA GLU A 143 -20.95 -7.33 8.53
C GLU A 143 -19.87 -6.62 7.71
N GLU A 144 -20.28 -5.96 6.62
CA GLU A 144 -19.40 -5.10 5.82
C GLU A 144 -19.54 -3.66 6.31
N ILE A 145 -18.44 -3.08 6.78
CA ILE A 145 -18.40 -1.72 7.29
C ILE A 145 -17.26 -0.93 6.65
N GLU A 146 -17.26 0.38 6.85
CA GLU A 146 -16.15 1.25 6.45
C GLU A 146 -14.90 0.94 7.30
N ASP A 147 -13.73 0.86 6.65
CA ASP A 147 -12.47 0.70 7.36
C ASP A 147 -12.02 2.03 7.99
N GLN A 148 -11.14 1.95 8.98
CA GLN A 148 -10.54 3.14 9.59
C GLN A 148 -9.75 3.93 8.55
N ASN A 149 -9.99 5.24 8.47
CA ASN A 149 -9.47 6.11 7.40
C ASN A 149 -9.80 5.57 6.00
N GLY A 150 -10.97 4.98 5.85
CA GLY A 150 -11.41 4.12 4.77
C GLY A 150 -11.63 4.79 3.41
N VAL A 151 -10.97 5.93 3.13
CA VAL A 151 -10.97 6.55 1.79
C VAL A 151 -9.54 6.53 1.23
N ALA A 152 -9.36 5.93 0.07
CA ALA A 152 -8.10 5.86 -0.67
C ALA A 152 -8.23 6.55 -2.04
N PRO A 153 -7.93 7.86 -2.13
CA PRO A 153 -8.02 8.58 -3.40
C PRO A 153 -6.98 8.09 -4.41
N PHE A 154 -7.36 7.93 -5.65
CA PHE A 154 -6.48 7.49 -6.73
C PHE A 154 -6.70 8.25 -8.03
N LEU A 155 -5.75 8.14 -8.94
CA LEU A 155 -5.73 8.79 -10.25
C LEU A 155 -5.52 7.72 -11.33
N PRO A 156 -6.46 7.49 -12.26
CA PRO A 156 -6.12 6.90 -13.54
C PRO A 156 -5.17 7.83 -14.29
N LEU A 157 -4.04 7.32 -14.75
CA LEU A 157 -3.03 8.12 -15.42
C LEU A 157 -3.25 8.14 -16.93
N ALA A 158 -3.05 9.30 -17.53
CA ALA A 158 -2.99 9.45 -18.98
C ALA A 158 -1.63 8.97 -19.52
N PRO A 159 -1.52 8.66 -20.83
CA PRO A 159 -0.27 8.16 -21.42
C PRO A 159 0.90 9.16 -21.37
N THR A 160 0.63 10.45 -21.26
CA THR A 160 1.66 11.50 -21.17
C THR A 160 1.30 12.53 -20.10
N TRP A 161 2.30 13.21 -19.59
CA TRP A 161 2.13 14.30 -18.63
C TRP A 161 1.24 15.44 -19.18
N GLU A 162 1.41 15.78 -20.46
CA GLU A 162 0.62 16.81 -21.13
C GLU A 162 -0.86 16.40 -21.19
N ALA A 163 -1.15 15.16 -21.59
CA ALA A 163 -2.51 14.64 -21.65
C ALA A 163 -3.16 14.56 -20.24
N TYR A 164 -2.39 14.18 -19.23
CA TYR A 164 -2.86 14.22 -17.84
C TYR A 164 -3.26 15.66 -17.44
N LEU A 165 -2.39 16.63 -17.67
CA LEU A 165 -2.68 18.03 -17.34
C LEU A 165 -3.88 18.58 -18.14
N GLU A 166 -4.03 18.21 -19.41
CA GLU A 166 -5.18 18.61 -20.23
C GLU A 166 -6.49 18.02 -19.73
N GLY A 167 -6.47 16.80 -19.22
CA GLY A 167 -7.63 16.12 -18.61
C GLY A 167 -8.09 16.74 -17.29
N LEU A 168 -7.22 17.49 -16.60
CA LEU A 168 -7.59 18.13 -15.34
C LEU A 168 -8.51 19.35 -15.54
N PRO A 169 -9.44 19.61 -14.60
CA PRO A 169 -10.14 20.89 -14.51
C PRO A 169 -9.16 22.05 -14.55
N SER A 170 -9.49 23.10 -15.31
CA SER A 170 -8.61 24.27 -15.55
C SER A 170 -8.01 24.84 -14.25
N LYS A 171 -8.81 24.91 -13.17
CA LYS A 171 -8.35 25.39 -11.86
C LYS A 171 -7.20 24.56 -11.29
N LEU A 172 -7.31 23.22 -11.31
CA LEU A 172 -6.28 22.30 -10.78
C LEU A 172 -5.02 22.35 -11.62
N ARG A 173 -5.18 22.29 -12.95
CA ARG A 173 -4.05 22.43 -13.90
C ARG A 173 -3.28 23.73 -13.69
N HIS A 174 -3.99 24.85 -13.52
CA HIS A 174 -3.36 26.13 -13.25
C HIS A 174 -2.69 26.18 -11.88
N GLU A 175 -3.26 25.55 -10.86
CA GLU A 175 -2.67 25.48 -9.52
C GLU A 175 -1.34 24.74 -9.54
N ILE A 176 -1.27 23.55 -10.16
CA ILE A 176 -0.04 22.77 -10.29
C ILE A 176 1.06 23.60 -10.97
N LYS A 177 0.77 24.17 -12.17
CA LYS A 177 1.72 25.00 -12.90
C LYS A 177 2.16 26.25 -12.14
N ARG A 178 1.22 26.88 -11.44
CA ARG A 178 1.50 28.10 -10.66
C ARG A 178 2.42 27.83 -9.48
N LYS A 179 2.22 26.68 -8.77
CA LYS A 179 3.07 26.32 -7.61
C LYS A 179 4.51 26.06 -8.04
N ALA A 180 4.72 25.29 -9.09
CA ALA A 180 6.06 25.06 -9.64
C ALA A 180 6.74 26.38 -10.08
N LYS A 181 6.01 27.25 -10.83
CA LYS A 181 6.51 28.57 -11.23
C LYS A 181 6.83 29.47 -10.05
N LYS A 182 5.96 29.49 -9.01
CA LYS A 182 6.19 30.31 -7.82
C LYS A 182 7.44 29.82 -7.07
N LEU A 183 7.57 28.51 -6.85
CA LEU A 183 8.75 27.94 -6.20
C LEU A 183 10.03 28.36 -6.95
N GLN A 184 10.06 28.19 -8.25
CA GLN A 184 11.19 28.53 -9.09
C GLN A 184 11.51 30.04 -9.11
N ALA A 185 10.49 30.91 -9.12
CA ALA A 185 10.67 32.34 -9.15
C ALA A 185 11.19 32.93 -7.82
N GLU A 186 10.76 32.37 -6.67
CA GLU A 186 11.09 32.91 -5.35
C GLU A 186 12.29 32.22 -4.68
N ALA A 187 12.57 30.94 -5.04
CA ALA A 187 13.66 30.16 -4.44
C ALA A 187 14.73 29.68 -5.43
N GLY A 188 14.58 29.98 -6.71
CA GLY A 188 15.48 29.51 -7.78
C GLY A 188 15.09 28.14 -8.34
N PRO A 189 15.91 27.60 -9.25
CA PRO A 189 15.66 26.30 -9.84
C PRO A 189 15.64 25.21 -8.78
N PHE A 190 14.79 24.20 -8.97
CA PHE A 190 14.76 23.01 -8.13
C PHE A 190 15.25 21.79 -8.90
N THR A 191 15.73 20.79 -8.16
CA THR A 191 16.16 19.49 -8.68
C THR A 191 15.38 18.38 -8.00
N ILE A 192 15.00 17.35 -8.76
CA ILE A 192 14.41 16.12 -8.19
C ILE A 192 15.51 15.08 -8.06
N HIS A 193 15.69 14.59 -6.84
CA HIS A 193 16.59 13.49 -6.52
C HIS A 193 15.78 12.21 -6.31
N THR A 194 16.16 11.16 -7.01
CA THR A 194 15.65 9.79 -6.74
C THR A 194 16.76 9.01 -6.07
N ALA A 195 16.45 8.33 -4.97
CA ALA A 195 17.42 7.53 -4.24
C ALA A 195 18.01 6.41 -5.12
N THR A 196 19.29 6.20 -4.95
CA THR A 196 20.07 5.04 -5.42
C THR A 196 20.51 4.21 -4.22
N GLU A 197 21.07 3.02 -4.42
CA GLU A 197 21.59 2.21 -3.32
C GLU A 197 22.62 2.99 -2.48
N GLU A 198 23.43 3.84 -3.11
CA GLU A 198 24.44 4.65 -2.44
C GLU A 198 23.84 5.81 -1.61
N THR A 199 22.73 6.37 -2.07
CA THR A 199 22.08 7.54 -1.45
C THR A 199 20.89 7.20 -0.58
N LEU A 200 20.45 5.94 -0.55
CA LEU A 200 19.26 5.50 0.18
C LEU A 200 19.30 5.91 1.65
N ILE A 201 20.35 5.52 2.36
CA ILE A 201 20.43 5.74 3.81
C ILE A 201 20.46 7.23 4.16
N PRO A 202 21.35 8.08 3.62
CA PRO A 202 21.33 9.50 3.94
C PRO A 202 20.00 10.20 3.54
N LEU A 203 19.34 9.78 2.46
CA LEU A 203 18.04 10.33 2.10
C LEU A 203 16.92 9.84 3.04
N LEU A 204 16.96 8.58 3.49
CA LEU A 204 16.02 8.09 4.50
C LEU A 204 16.21 8.83 5.85
N ASP A 205 17.44 9.08 6.27
CA ASP A 205 17.73 9.88 7.47
C ASP A 205 17.07 11.26 7.38
N ARG A 206 17.24 11.94 6.24
CA ARG A 206 16.62 13.24 6.00
C ARG A 206 15.08 13.14 5.95
N PHE A 207 14.53 12.09 5.35
CA PHE A 207 13.08 11.87 5.32
C PHE A 207 12.51 11.70 6.73
N VAL A 208 13.16 10.89 7.58
CA VAL A 208 12.77 10.67 8.99
C VAL A 208 12.81 11.98 9.77
N GLU A 209 13.86 12.77 9.58
CA GLU A 209 13.99 14.10 10.21
C GLU A 209 12.83 15.01 9.82
N LEU A 210 12.55 15.19 8.52
CA LEU A 210 11.44 16.00 8.03
C LEU A 210 10.08 15.48 8.52
N HIS A 211 9.93 14.17 8.58
CA HIS A 211 8.69 13.55 9.05
C HIS A 211 8.44 13.84 10.54
N ARG A 212 9.47 13.73 11.37
CA ARG A 212 9.42 14.06 12.81
C ARG A 212 9.15 15.55 13.09
N MET A 213 9.53 16.43 12.17
CA MET A 213 9.19 17.86 12.23
C MET A 213 7.71 18.15 11.94
N SER A 214 6.93 17.15 11.49
CA SER A 214 5.50 17.32 11.25
C SER A 214 4.72 17.44 12.56
N GLU A 215 3.59 18.18 12.54
CA GLU A 215 2.73 18.32 13.72
C GLU A 215 1.74 17.14 13.85
N GLY A 216 1.28 16.92 15.10
CA GLY A 216 0.24 15.97 15.43
C GLY A 216 0.65 14.50 15.25
N PRO A 217 -0.31 13.61 14.95
CA PRO A 217 -0.07 12.17 14.84
C PRO A 217 1.01 11.80 13.82
N LYS A 218 1.15 12.60 12.78
CA LYS A 218 2.16 12.37 11.73
C LYS A 218 3.58 12.45 12.29
N GLY A 219 3.88 13.42 13.16
CA GLY A 219 5.21 13.59 13.75
C GLY A 219 5.63 12.42 14.65
N VAL A 220 4.66 11.73 15.26
CA VAL A 220 4.92 10.58 16.13
C VAL A 220 4.89 9.23 15.40
N PHE A 221 4.46 9.19 14.15
CA PHE A 221 4.40 7.96 13.37
C PHE A 221 5.79 7.31 13.19
N MET A 222 6.82 8.13 12.94
CA MET A 222 8.17 7.64 12.67
C MET A 222 8.93 7.31 13.97
N GLN A 223 8.39 6.33 14.73
CA GLN A 223 9.05 5.71 15.88
C GLN A 223 10.25 4.85 15.45
N PRO A 224 11.16 4.46 16.36
CA PRO A 224 12.35 3.69 16.01
C PRO A 224 12.06 2.39 15.22
N GLY A 225 11.06 1.60 15.60
CA GLY A 225 10.67 0.39 14.85
C GLY A 225 10.17 0.73 13.45
N MET A 226 9.42 1.80 13.29
CA MET A 226 8.96 2.27 12.00
C MET A 226 10.12 2.73 11.11
N GLU A 227 11.10 3.43 11.68
CA GLU A 227 12.32 3.82 10.97
C GLU A 227 13.11 2.59 10.49
N ILE A 228 13.28 1.59 11.35
CA ILE A 228 13.95 0.32 11.00
C ILE A 228 13.19 -0.36 9.85
N PHE A 229 11.88 -0.43 9.95
CA PHE A 229 11.04 -1.03 8.92
C PHE A 229 11.21 -0.36 7.55
N PHE A 230 11.18 0.98 7.49
CA PHE A 230 11.39 1.71 6.23
C PHE A 230 12.80 1.55 5.66
N ARG A 231 13.84 1.44 6.51
CA ARG A 231 15.20 1.13 6.06
C ARG A 231 15.25 -0.25 5.41
N ARG A 232 14.68 -1.25 6.07
CA ARG A 232 14.62 -2.62 5.54
C ARG A 232 13.82 -2.71 4.24
N LEU A 233 12.69 -1.99 4.14
CA LEU A 233 11.92 -1.90 2.90
C LEU A 233 12.76 -1.25 1.78
N GLY A 234 13.46 -0.16 2.08
CA GLY A 234 14.35 0.50 1.12
C GLY A 234 15.45 -0.44 0.63
N GLU A 235 16.17 -1.10 1.53
CA GLU A 235 17.25 -2.02 1.19
C GLU A 235 16.75 -3.23 0.36
N ALA A 236 15.58 -3.77 0.69
CA ALA A 236 15.02 -4.93 0.00
C ALA A 236 14.45 -4.59 -1.39
N PHE A 237 13.79 -3.44 -1.54
CA PHE A 237 12.96 -3.19 -2.71
C PHE A 237 13.45 -2.06 -3.63
N LEU A 238 14.44 -1.27 -3.20
CA LEU A 238 15.06 -0.25 -4.07
C LEU A 238 15.81 -0.87 -5.26
N PRO A 239 16.63 -1.93 -5.10
CA PRO A 239 17.36 -2.55 -6.22
C PRO A 239 16.42 -3.07 -7.31
N GLY A 240 15.25 -3.58 -6.95
CA GLY A 240 14.20 -4.02 -7.87
C GLY A 240 13.36 -2.87 -8.46
N GLY A 241 13.65 -1.63 -8.09
CA GLY A 241 12.93 -0.46 -8.57
C GLY A 241 11.50 -0.33 -8.02
N ILE A 242 11.13 -1.12 -7.02
CA ILE A 242 9.80 -1.06 -6.37
C ILE A 242 9.74 0.10 -5.38
N PHE A 243 10.68 0.14 -4.42
CA PHE A 243 10.77 1.23 -3.46
C PHE A 243 11.27 2.51 -4.15
N LYS A 244 10.56 3.60 -3.95
CA LYS A 244 10.88 4.93 -4.49
C LYS A 244 10.99 5.92 -3.33
N LEU A 245 12.14 6.54 -3.20
CA LEU A 245 12.38 7.66 -2.30
C LEU A 245 12.83 8.84 -3.14
N GLN A 246 12.05 9.89 -3.13
CA GLN A 246 12.30 11.08 -3.95
C GLN A 246 12.36 12.33 -3.08
N PHE A 247 13.19 13.27 -3.49
CA PHE A 247 13.30 14.58 -2.84
C PHE A 247 13.26 15.69 -3.87
N ILE A 248 12.70 16.82 -3.47
CA ILE A 248 12.90 18.09 -4.16
C ILE A 248 13.92 18.92 -3.37
N GLU A 249 15.00 19.26 -4.07
CA GLU A 249 16.04 20.20 -3.58
C GLU A 249 15.74 21.59 -4.11
N VAL A 250 15.78 22.55 -3.22
CA VAL A 250 15.54 23.98 -3.49
C VAL A 250 16.59 24.79 -2.75
N GLY A 251 17.31 25.67 -3.45
CA GLY A 251 18.34 26.51 -2.82
C GLY A 251 19.47 25.73 -2.13
N GLY A 252 19.73 24.50 -2.56
CA GLY A 252 20.74 23.62 -1.97
C GLY A 252 20.25 22.81 -0.75
N GLU A 253 18.95 22.87 -0.44
CA GLU A 253 18.34 22.15 0.69
C GLU A 253 17.28 21.15 0.21
N LEU A 254 17.25 19.96 0.82
CA LEU A 254 16.20 18.96 0.58
C LEU A 254 14.92 19.41 1.31
N ALA A 255 14.03 20.09 0.57
CA ALA A 255 12.87 20.79 1.10
C ALA A 255 11.64 19.91 1.33
N ALA A 256 11.49 18.83 0.57
CA ALA A 256 10.45 17.83 0.76
C ALA A 256 10.89 16.48 0.22
N GLY A 257 10.34 15.40 0.78
CA GLY A 257 10.57 14.03 0.35
C GLY A 257 9.27 13.22 0.29
N THR A 258 9.27 12.21 -0.58
CA THR A 258 8.17 11.24 -0.73
C THR A 258 8.72 9.82 -0.73
N ILE A 259 7.98 8.90 -0.10
CA ILE A 259 8.17 7.45 -0.21
C ILE A 259 6.97 6.88 -0.98
N GLY A 260 7.25 6.05 -1.97
CA GLY A 260 6.24 5.35 -2.75
C GLY A 260 6.70 3.97 -3.20
N TYR A 261 5.77 3.23 -3.79
CA TYR A 261 6.01 1.90 -4.32
C TYR A 261 5.50 1.82 -5.76
N ALA A 262 6.39 1.42 -6.67
CA ALA A 262 6.03 1.15 -8.07
C ALA A 262 5.89 -0.36 -8.24
N PHE A 263 4.66 -0.83 -8.38
CA PHE A 263 4.37 -2.27 -8.47
C PHE A 263 3.17 -2.51 -9.39
N ASN A 264 3.30 -3.48 -10.28
CA ASN A 264 2.24 -3.98 -11.15
C ASN A 264 1.42 -2.86 -11.86
N GLY A 265 2.13 -1.90 -12.47
CA GLY A 265 1.51 -0.78 -13.21
C GLY A 265 0.87 0.30 -12.33
N THR A 266 1.03 0.21 -11.01
CA THR A 266 0.56 1.21 -10.04
C THR A 266 1.74 1.86 -9.34
N PHE A 267 1.72 3.19 -9.23
CA PHE A 267 2.57 3.92 -8.29
C PHE A 267 1.74 4.30 -7.06
N SER A 268 2.11 3.78 -5.91
CA SER A 268 1.46 4.05 -4.62
C SER A 268 2.27 5.09 -3.84
N LEU A 269 1.74 6.30 -3.66
CA LEU A 269 2.36 7.33 -2.82
C LEU A 269 2.06 7.02 -1.35
N TYR A 270 3.05 6.45 -0.67
CA TYR A 270 2.85 5.95 0.70
C TYR A 270 2.99 7.06 1.75
N ASN A 271 4.04 7.84 1.71
CA ASN A 271 4.27 8.89 2.70
C ASN A 271 4.98 10.10 2.09
N SER A 272 4.82 11.26 2.71
CA SER A 272 5.46 12.49 2.29
C SER A 272 5.86 13.33 3.50
N ALA A 273 6.96 14.04 3.43
CA ALA A 273 7.41 14.96 4.46
C ALA A 273 7.93 16.24 3.81
N PHE A 274 7.87 17.37 4.49
CA PHE A 274 8.40 18.63 3.99
C PHE A 274 8.88 19.52 5.12
N ASP A 275 9.88 20.33 4.84
CA ASP A 275 10.36 21.37 5.72
C ASP A 275 9.37 22.54 5.74
N ARG A 276 8.87 22.85 6.94
CA ARG A 276 7.84 23.89 7.15
C ARG A 276 8.33 25.30 6.83
N THR A 277 9.64 25.53 6.88
CA THR A 277 10.23 26.82 6.49
C THR A 277 9.92 27.18 5.05
N TRP A 278 9.73 26.16 4.19
CA TRP A 278 9.36 26.30 2.77
C TRP A 278 7.82 26.31 2.55
N GLY A 279 6.99 26.25 3.61
CA GLY A 279 5.54 26.02 3.52
C GLY A 279 4.80 26.95 2.56
N ASN A 280 5.18 28.24 2.49
CA ASN A 280 4.58 29.24 1.59
C ASN A 280 4.81 28.94 0.10
N LEU A 281 5.86 28.18 -0.21
CA LEU A 281 6.25 27.80 -1.60
C LEU A 281 5.74 26.41 -1.97
N ALA A 282 5.23 25.65 -0.99
CA ALA A 282 4.61 24.33 -1.14
C ALA A 282 5.46 23.30 -1.93
N PRO A 283 6.74 23.07 -1.58
CA PRO A 283 7.62 22.14 -2.31
C PRO A 283 7.05 20.71 -2.33
N GLY A 284 6.36 20.26 -1.26
CA GLY A 284 5.71 18.95 -1.25
C GLY A 284 4.63 18.77 -2.31
N MET A 285 3.89 19.84 -2.64
CA MET A 285 2.90 19.80 -3.74
C MET A 285 3.58 19.75 -5.12
N VAL A 286 4.73 20.40 -5.26
CA VAL A 286 5.52 20.35 -6.50
C VAL A 286 6.13 18.96 -6.66
N LEU A 287 6.67 18.39 -5.59
CA LEU A 287 7.24 17.04 -5.59
C LEU A 287 6.20 15.98 -5.96
N VAL A 288 4.99 15.99 -5.36
CA VAL A 288 3.93 15.04 -5.74
C VAL A 288 3.52 15.19 -7.20
N ALA A 289 3.51 16.40 -7.75
CA ALA A 289 3.26 16.60 -9.19
C ALA A 289 4.37 15.99 -10.05
N GLU A 290 5.63 16.07 -9.61
CA GLU A 290 6.77 15.42 -10.26
C GLU A 290 6.73 13.90 -10.11
N ASP A 291 6.29 13.37 -8.95
CA ASP A 291 6.07 11.93 -8.74
C ASP A 291 5.03 11.39 -9.73
N ILE A 292 3.92 12.11 -9.94
CA ILE A 292 2.91 11.75 -10.94
C ILE A 292 3.52 11.76 -12.35
N ARG A 293 4.32 12.77 -12.70
CA ARG A 293 5.00 12.83 -13.98
C ARG A 293 5.94 11.64 -14.19
N LEU A 294 6.77 11.35 -13.20
CA LEU A 294 7.69 10.22 -13.25
C LEU A 294 6.97 8.86 -13.29
N ALA A 295 5.83 8.72 -12.60
CA ALA A 295 5.00 7.53 -12.68
C ALA A 295 4.44 7.32 -14.11
N ILE A 296 3.96 8.39 -14.75
CA ILE A 296 3.52 8.36 -16.16
C ILE A 296 4.68 7.96 -17.09
N GLU A 297 5.84 8.60 -16.95
CA GLU A 297 7.04 8.30 -17.74
C GLU A 297 7.54 6.86 -17.51
N GLY A 298 7.34 6.32 -16.30
CA GLY A 298 7.61 4.93 -15.95
C GLY A 298 6.54 3.94 -16.41
N GLY A 299 5.48 4.38 -17.09
CA GLY A 299 4.44 3.53 -17.66
C GLY A 299 3.38 3.08 -16.65
N ALA A 300 3.27 3.73 -15.48
CA ALA A 300 2.19 3.43 -14.54
C ALA A 300 0.82 3.82 -15.14
N ALA A 301 -0.18 2.97 -14.94
CA ALA A 301 -1.57 3.22 -15.32
C ALA A 301 -2.36 3.92 -14.21
N ILE A 302 -1.93 3.74 -12.96
CA ILE A 302 -2.59 4.26 -11.77
C ILE A 302 -1.56 4.95 -10.87
N PHE A 303 -1.93 6.12 -10.33
CA PHE A 303 -1.26 6.75 -9.20
C PHE A 303 -2.19 6.67 -7.99
N ASP A 304 -1.88 5.82 -7.04
CA ASP A 304 -2.67 5.58 -5.84
C ASP A 304 -2.10 6.43 -4.69
N LEU A 305 -2.94 7.29 -4.13
CA LEU A 305 -2.56 8.15 -3.01
C LEU A 305 -2.77 7.46 -1.65
N LEU A 306 -3.24 6.21 -1.66
CA LEU A 306 -3.47 5.34 -0.50
C LEU A 306 -4.45 5.93 0.53
N LYS A 307 -4.63 5.26 1.68
CA LYS A 307 -5.64 5.65 2.68
C LYS A 307 -5.44 7.05 3.24
N GLY A 308 -6.54 7.66 3.64
CA GLY A 308 -6.63 8.99 4.23
C GLY A 308 -7.26 10.04 3.31
N ASP A 309 -8.39 10.58 3.74
CA ASP A 309 -9.17 11.60 3.03
C ASP A 309 -8.61 13.02 3.26
N TYR A 310 -7.46 13.29 2.63
CA TYR A 310 -6.80 14.59 2.77
C TYR A 310 -7.06 15.48 1.57
N ALA A 311 -7.48 16.72 1.81
CA ALA A 311 -7.85 17.70 0.78
C ALA A 311 -6.77 17.95 -0.29
N TYR A 312 -5.48 17.77 0.04
CA TYR A 312 -4.39 17.96 -0.93
C TYR A 312 -4.42 16.91 -2.05
N LYS A 313 -4.87 15.67 -1.76
CA LYS A 313 -4.91 14.58 -2.74
C LYS A 313 -5.82 14.92 -3.93
N TYR A 314 -6.93 15.58 -3.67
CA TYR A 314 -7.88 16.00 -4.70
C TYR A 314 -7.40 17.17 -5.57
N ARG A 315 -6.32 17.84 -5.16
CA ARG A 315 -5.71 18.90 -5.98
C ARG A 315 -4.97 18.37 -7.22
N PHE A 316 -4.78 17.07 -7.28
CA PHE A 316 -4.23 16.36 -8.44
C PHE A 316 -5.32 15.70 -9.30
N GLY A 317 -6.60 15.90 -8.99
CA GLY A 317 -7.72 15.31 -9.71
C GLY A 317 -8.07 13.90 -9.28
N ALA A 318 -7.62 13.47 -8.09
CA ALA A 318 -7.94 12.15 -7.54
C ALA A 318 -9.45 11.98 -7.33
N THR A 319 -9.91 10.75 -7.53
CA THR A 319 -11.26 10.30 -7.17
C THR A 319 -11.20 9.45 -5.91
N PRO A 320 -12.18 9.59 -4.99
CA PRO A 320 -12.23 8.75 -3.79
C PRO A 320 -12.58 7.30 -4.15
N ARG A 321 -11.98 6.34 -3.43
CA ARG A 321 -12.33 4.94 -3.43
C ARG A 321 -12.50 4.51 -1.98
N GLN A 322 -13.61 3.84 -1.65
CA GLN A 322 -13.86 3.37 -0.30
C GLN A 322 -13.02 2.12 -0.01
N VAL A 323 -12.48 2.03 1.19
CA VAL A 323 -11.86 0.81 1.72
C VAL A 323 -12.78 0.23 2.77
N ARG A 324 -13.05 -1.06 2.66
CA ARG A 324 -14.01 -1.81 3.46
C ARG A 324 -13.33 -2.76 4.42
N ARG A 325 -14.10 -3.15 5.41
CA ARG A 325 -13.74 -4.12 6.45
C ARG A 325 -14.87 -5.11 6.58
N LEU A 326 -14.55 -6.40 6.65
CA LEU A 326 -15.51 -7.45 6.99
C LEU A 326 -15.30 -7.87 8.44
N VAL A 327 -16.33 -7.71 9.25
CA VAL A 327 -16.39 -8.25 10.62
C VAL A 327 -17.16 -9.55 10.55
N VAL A 328 -16.52 -10.63 10.99
CA VAL A 328 -17.02 -11.99 10.85
C VAL A 328 -17.25 -12.58 12.26
N THR A 329 -18.42 -13.14 12.49
CA THR A 329 -18.77 -13.90 13.69
C THR A 329 -19.11 -15.33 13.31
N ARG A 330 -18.58 -16.27 14.10
CA ARG A 330 -18.77 -17.70 13.91
C ARG A 330 -20.05 -18.19 14.60
#